data_b51e39b4ca192414b9af18f499d54634
#
_entry.id   b51e39b4ca192414b9af18f499d54634
#
_cell.length_a   1.000
_cell.length_b   1.000
_cell.length_c   1.000
_cell.angle_alpha   90.00
_cell.angle_beta   90.00
_cell.angle_gamma   90.00
#
_symmetry.space_group_name_H-M   'P 1'
#
loop_
_entity.id
_entity.type
_entity.pdbx_description
1 polymer ?
#
loop_
_entity_poly.entity_id
_entity_poly.type
_entity_poly.pdbx_seq_one_letter_code
_entity_poly.pdbx_strand_id
1 'polypeptide(L)'
;AKPYAFGKLVLWSSADNFIKQDPNFILSDAVKKIAVANPKLAPYGEAAYQTMEKWGNLKKVEPKFVTGDNIGKTFQYAKTANAQVGFVALSQVYKNGKFTSGSGWIIPADCYKPIRQDSVILNPGKDNKAVADFMKFMATSPKVQKVIDSYGYSTK
;
A
#
# COMPACT_ATOMS: atom_id res chain seq x y z
N ALA A 1 17.18 -10.27 -8.45
CA ALA A 1 16.34 -9.21 -7.90
C ALA A 1 17.04 -8.51 -6.73
N LYS A 2 16.92 -7.20 -6.64
CA LYS A 2 17.50 -6.40 -5.55
C LYS A 2 16.43 -5.52 -4.94
N PRO A 3 16.28 -5.49 -3.59
CA PRO A 3 15.34 -4.61 -2.93
C PRO A 3 15.78 -3.14 -3.11
N TYR A 4 14.83 -2.26 -3.39
CA TYR A 4 15.09 -0.84 -3.46
C TYR A 4 14.21 -0.02 -2.51
N ALA A 5 13.08 -0.58 -2.05
CA ALA A 5 12.18 0.08 -1.12
C ALA A 5 11.27 -0.93 -0.40
N PHE A 6 10.67 -0.49 0.69
CA PHE A 6 9.59 -1.20 1.39
C PHE A 6 8.33 -0.34 1.36
N GLY A 7 7.24 -0.93 0.89
CA GLY A 7 5.94 -0.30 0.86
C GLY A 7 5.30 -0.23 2.24
N LYS A 8 4.36 0.71 2.40
CA LYS A 8 3.55 0.82 3.62
C LYS A 8 2.08 0.70 3.29
N LEU A 9 1.37 -0.02 4.14
CA LEU A 9 -0.07 -0.18 4.06
C LEU A 9 -0.77 0.98 4.76
N VAL A 10 -1.85 1.47 4.19
CA VAL A 10 -2.69 2.51 4.77
C VAL A 10 -4.16 2.11 4.66
N LEU A 11 -4.93 2.38 5.70
CA LEU A 11 -6.39 2.39 5.63
C LEU A 11 -6.80 3.80 5.22
N TRP A 12 -7.42 3.93 4.06
CA TRP A 12 -7.70 5.22 3.44
C TRP A 12 -9.16 5.35 2.98
N SER A 13 -9.66 6.57 3.02
CA SER A 13 -10.96 6.94 2.46
C SER A 13 -10.82 8.20 1.61
N SER A 14 -11.62 8.30 0.54
CA SER A 14 -11.75 9.53 -0.25
C SER A 14 -12.43 10.68 0.51
N ALA A 15 -13.12 10.35 1.61
CA ALA A 15 -13.77 11.35 2.47
C ALA A 15 -12.75 11.96 3.46
N ASP A 16 -12.79 13.29 3.60
CA ASP A 16 -11.97 14.00 4.56
C ASP A 16 -12.43 13.69 6.02
N ASN A 17 -11.48 13.60 6.94
CA ASN A 17 -11.73 13.39 8.37
C ASN A 17 -12.62 12.17 8.69
N PHE A 18 -12.62 11.15 7.83
CA PHE A 18 -13.46 9.98 7.97
C PHE A 18 -12.79 8.84 8.74
N ILE A 19 -11.49 8.59 8.48
CA ILE A 19 -10.75 7.48 9.07
C ILE A 19 -10.43 7.75 10.54
N LYS A 20 -10.69 6.75 11.39
CA LYS A 20 -10.27 6.72 12.80
C LYS A 20 -9.12 5.73 12.98
N GLN A 21 -8.16 6.07 13.83
CA GLN A 21 -7.01 5.21 14.14
C GLN A 21 -7.38 4.16 15.22
N ASP A 22 -8.35 3.34 14.88
CA ASP A 22 -8.90 2.30 15.73
C ASP A 22 -9.16 1.04 14.90
N PRO A 23 -8.59 -0.13 15.27
CA PRO A 23 -8.85 -1.40 14.58
C PRO A 23 -10.34 -1.74 14.46
N ASN A 24 -11.16 -1.31 15.40
CA ASN A 24 -12.60 -1.57 15.38
C ASN A 24 -13.41 -0.62 14.48
N PHE A 25 -12.77 0.43 13.95
CA PHE A 25 -13.44 1.36 13.05
C PHE A 25 -14.05 0.69 11.82
N ILE A 26 -13.38 -0.30 11.26
CA ILE A 26 -13.88 -1.06 10.09
C ILE A 26 -15.09 -1.95 10.40
N LEU A 27 -15.39 -2.18 11.69
CA LEU A 27 -16.58 -2.90 12.13
C LEU A 27 -17.81 -1.98 12.21
N SER A 28 -17.62 -0.67 12.23
CA SER A 28 -18.71 0.30 12.42
C SER A 28 -19.70 0.30 11.26
N ASP A 29 -20.91 0.76 11.51
CA ASP A 29 -21.98 0.89 10.51
C ASP A 29 -21.67 1.97 9.45
N ALA A 30 -20.78 2.89 9.75
CA ALA A 30 -20.30 3.89 8.77
C ALA A 30 -19.50 3.24 7.63
N VAL A 31 -18.89 2.08 7.87
CA VAL A 31 -18.13 1.32 6.88
C VAL A 31 -18.98 0.16 6.35
N LYS A 32 -19.59 0.37 5.19
CA LYS A 32 -20.41 -0.63 4.52
C LYS A 32 -19.59 -1.56 3.62
N LYS A 33 -18.60 -1.01 2.93
CA LYS A 33 -17.72 -1.73 2.02
C LYS A 33 -16.26 -1.35 2.26
N ILE A 34 -15.40 -2.35 2.18
CA ILE A 34 -13.95 -2.24 2.37
C ILE A 34 -13.27 -2.75 1.09
N ALA A 35 -12.55 -1.88 0.40
CA ALA A 35 -11.74 -2.30 -0.74
C ALA A 35 -10.46 -2.99 -0.23
N VAL A 36 -10.19 -4.17 -0.74
CA VAL A 36 -9.01 -4.96 -0.39
C VAL A 36 -8.50 -5.69 -1.63
N ALA A 37 -7.18 -5.75 -1.81
CA ALA A 37 -6.60 -6.52 -2.89
C ALA A 37 -6.64 -8.03 -2.58
N ASN A 38 -6.74 -8.84 -3.63
CA ASN A 38 -6.71 -10.29 -3.47
C ASN A 38 -5.38 -10.73 -2.84
N PRO A 39 -5.39 -11.36 -1.66
CA PRO A 39 -4.15 -11.72 -0.95
C PRO A 39 -3.30 -12.76 -1.67
N LYS A 40 -3.89 -13.52 -2.59
CA LYS A 40 -3.17 -14.51 -3.41
C LYS A 40 -2.43 -13.90 -4.60
N LEU A 41 -2.83 -12.70 -5.02
CA LEU A 41 -2.33 -12.04 -6.24
C LEU A 41 -1.53 -10.77 -5.95
N ALA A 42 -1.72 -10.15 -4.78
CA ALA A 42 -1.18 -8.82 -4.48
C ALA A 42 -0.58 -8.75 -3.06
N PRO A 43 0.68 -8.30 -2.92
CA PRO A 43 1.35 -8.20 -1.62
C PRO A 43 0.63 -7.29 -0.62
N TYR A 44 0.03 -6.20 -1.08
CA TYR A 44 -0.77 -5.32 -0.22
C TYR A 44 -2.07 -5.96 0.26
N GLY A 45 -2.63 -6.90 -0.51
CA GLY A 45 -3.75 -7.72 -0.08
C GLY A 45 -3.36 -8.68 1.04
N GLU A 46 -2.22 -9.35 0.91
CA GLU A 46 -1.67 -10.19 1.98
C GLU A 46 -1.44 -9.38 3.26
N ALA A 47 -0.83 -8.21 3.15
CA ALA A 47 -0.60 -7.32 4.28
C ALA A 47 -1.91 -6.86 4.96
N ALA A 48 -2.94 -6.55 4.18
CA ALA A 48 -4.25 -6.18 4.71
C ALA A 48 -4.89 -7.32 5.49
N TYR A 49 -4.84 -8.54 4.96
CA TYR A 49 -5.35 -9.73 5.65
C TYR A 49 -4.61 -9.99 6.95
N GLN A 50 -3.27 -9.95 6.94
CA GLN A 50 -2.44 -10.10 8.14
C GLN A 50 -2.80 -9.06 9.20
N THR A 51 -3.02 -7.81 8.80
CA THR A 51 -3.43 -6.72 9.69
C THR A 51 -4.77 -7.02 10.35
N MET A 52 -5.78 -7.40 9.57
CA MET A 52 -7.12 -7.70 10.09
C MET A 52 -7.14 -8.99 10.93
N GLU A 53 -6.29 -9.96 10.62
CA GLU A 53 -6.07 -11.14 11.48
C GLU A 53 -5.50 -10.75 12.82
N LYS A 54 -4.45 -9.91 12.82
CA LYS A 54 -3.85 -9.41 14.07
C LYS A 54 -4.85 -8.63 14.92
N TRP A 55 -5.72 -7.86 14.29
CA TRP A 55 -6.80 -7.14 14.98
C TRP A 55 -7.93 -8.06 15.46
N GLY A 56 -7.98 -9.31 15.00
CA GLY A 56 -9.00 -10.28 15.38
C GLY A 56 -10.36 -10.04 14.73
N ASN A 57 -10.45 -9.26 13.67
CA ASN A 57 -11.72 -8.88 13.05
C ASN A 57 -11.88 -9.31 11.58
N LEU A 58 -10.89 -9.99 10.97
CA LEU A 58 -10.92 -10.39 9.57
C LEU A 58 -12.24 -11.08 9.17
N LYS A 59 -12.62 -12.15 9.85
CA LYS A 59 -13.84 -12.91 9.53
C LYS A 59 -15.11 -12.08 9.66
N LYS A 60 -15.13 -11.12 10.59
CA LYS A 60 -16.27 -10.25 10.82
C LYS A 60 -16.48 -9.24 9.69
N VAL A 61 -15.40 -8.82 9.04
CA VAL A 61 -15.44 -7.80 7.97
C VAL A 61 -15.40 -8.37 6.56
N GLU A 62 -15.04 -9.64 6.38
CA GLU A 62 -15.04 -10.28 5.05
C GLU A 62 -16.32 -10.04 4.23
N PRO A 63 -17.54 -10.09 4.82
CA PRO A 63 -18.76 -9.80 4.07
C PRO A 63 -18.84 -8.39 3.48
N LYS A 64 -18.01 -7.46 3.97
CA LYS A 64 -17.92 -6.09 3.48
C LYS A 64 -16.92 -5.92 2.31
N PHE A 65 -16.15 -6.95 1.95
CA PHE A 65 -15.05 -6.82 1.00
C PHE A 65 -15.53 -6.56 -0.43
N VAL A 66 -14.85 -5.59 -1.06
CA VAL A 66 -14.81 -5.41 -2.51
C VAL A 66 -13.37 -5.71 -2.91
N THR A 67 -13.16 -6.84 -3.58
CA THR A 67 -11.82 -7.37 -3.87
C THR A 67 -11.33 -6.94 -5.25
N GLY A 68 -10.16 -6.31 -5.29
CA GLY A 68 -9.43 -6.01 -6.52
C GLY A 68 -8.33 -7.04 -6.80
N ASP A 69 -8.06 -7.33 -8.07
CA ASP A 69 -6.99 -8.26 -8.47
C ASP A 69 -5.58 -7.69 -8.24
N ASN A 70 -5.48 -6.38 -8.12
CA ASN A 70 -4.24 -5.65 -7.84
C ASN A 70 -4.52 -4.40 -7.01
N ILE A 71 -3.44 -3.78 -6.51
CA ILE A 71 -3.57 -2.61 -5.64
C ILE A 71 -4.11 -1.37 -6.36
N GLY A 72 -3.85 -1.21 -7.66
CA GLY A 72 -4.39 -0.12 -8.47
C GLY A 72 -5.90 -0.17 -8.56
N LYS A 73 -6.46 -1.35 -8.84
CA LYS A 73 -7.91 -1.57 -8.90
C LYS A 73 -8.58 -1.39 -7.54
N THR A 74 -7.93 -1.89 -6.49
CA THR A 74 -8.39 -1.70 -5.11
C THR A 74 -8.46 -0.22 -4.74
N PHE A 75 -7.44 0.56 -5.10
CA PHE A 75 -7.43 2.01 -4.89
C PHE A 75 -8.58 2.70 -5.63
N GLN A 76 -8.88 2.30 -6.87
CA GLN A 76 -10.00 2.89 -7.62
C GLN A 76 -11.34 2.70 -6.91
N TYR A 77 -11.60 1.55 -6.30
CA TYR A 77 -12.84 1.34 -5.52
C TYR A 77 -12.98 2.32 -4.36
N ALA A 78 -11.90 2.57 -3.62
CA ALA A 78 -11.91 3.55 -2.53
C ALA A 78 -11.97 5.00 -3.03
N LYS A 79 -11.23 5.31 -4.11
CA LYS A 79 -11.17 6.64 -4.71
C LYS A 79 -12.52 7.11 -5.25
N THR A 80 -13.27 6.20 -5.85
CA THR A 80 -14.59 6.48 -6.43
C THR A 80 -15.74 6.32 -5.43
N ALA A 81 -15.43 6.09 -4.15
CA ALA A 81 -16.38 5.85 -3.08
C ALA A 81 -17.31 4.63 -3.28
N ASN A 82 -16.94 3.70 -4.16
CA ASN A 82 -17.60 2.38 -4.25
C ASN A 82 -17.34 1.55 -2.99
N ALA A 83 -16.27 1.86 -2.25
CA ALA A 83 -16.05 1.43 -0.88
C ALA A 83 -15.74 2.66 -0.04
N GLN A 84 -16.27 2.74 1.19
CA GLN A 84 -16.03 3.86 2.09
C GLN A 84 -14.56 3.94 2.52
N VAL A 85 -13.93 2.78 2.65
CA VAL A 85 -12.52 2.65 3.00
C VAL A 85 -11.83 1.62 2.12
N GLY A 86 -10.51 1.71 2.01
CA GLY A 86 -9.69 0.70 1.34
C GLY A 86 -8.35 0.53 2.04
N PHE A 87 -7.85 -0.70 2.03
CA PHE A 87 -6.46 -0.98 2.35
C PHE A 87 -5.64 -0.80 1.08
N VAL A 88 -4.91 0.31 1.01
CA VAL A 88 -4.18 0.72 -0.20
C VAL A 88 -2.69 0.95 0.10
N ALA A 89 -1.89 1.15 -0.93
CA ALA A 89 -0.50 1.52 -0.77
C ALA A 89 -0.38 2.99 -0.38
N LEU A 90 0.45 3.30 0.62
CA LEU A 90 0.66 4.68 1.04
C LEU A 90 1.09 5.57 -0.11
N SER A 91 1.92 5.06 -1.03
CA SER A 91 2.39 5.80 -2.21
C SER A 91 1.29 6.27 -3.17
N GLN A 92 0.10 5.69 -3.11
CA GLN A 92 -1.03 6.08 -3.95
C GLN A 92 -1.74 7.34 -3.44
N VAL A 93 -1.58 7.67 -2.17
CA VAL A 93 -2.37 8.71 -1.48
C VAL A 93 -1.52 9.71 -0.69
N TYR A 94 -0.19 9.64 -0.82
CA TYR A 94 0.74 10.37 0.05
C TYR A 94 1.86 11.00 -0.77
N LYS A 95 2.22 12.22 -0.42
CA LYS A 95 3.34 12.95 -1.01
C LYS A 95 3.91 13.94 -0.01
N ASN A 96 5.24 13.96 0.16
CA ASN A 96 5.95 14.94 0.98
C ASN A 96 5.38 15.10 2.40
N GLY A 97 5.11 14.00 3.09
CA GLY A 97 4.64 14.01 4.48
C GLY A 97 3.14 14.20 4.69
N LYS A 98 2.34 14.25 3.63
CA LYS A 98 0.89 14.53 3.70
C LYS A 98 0.08 13.56 2.84
N PHE A 99 -1.16 13.29 3.25
CA PHE A 99 -2.16 12.75 2.34
C PHE A 99 -2.51 13.78 1.25
N THR A 100 -2.54 13.34 0.01
CA THR A 100 -2.86 14.21 -1.14
C THR A 100 -4.34 14.50 -1.26
N SER A 101 -5.18 13.64 -0.71
CA SER A 101 -6.63 13.79 -0.62
C SER A 101 -7.19 12.80 0.40
N GLY A 102 -8.43 13.03 0.85
CA GLY A 102 -9.12 12.15 1.79
C GLY A 102 -8.49 12.10 3.16
N SER A 103 -8.72 11.00 3.86
CA SER A 103 -8.16 10.72 5.18
C SER A 103 -7.58 9.32 5.25
N GLY A 104 -6.60 9.11 6.11
CA GLY A 104 -5.94 7.82 6.21
C GLY A 104 -5.29 7.56 7.56
N TRP A 105 -5.07 6.29 7.82
CA TRP A 105 -4.30 5.78 8.94
C TRP A 105 -3.19 4.87 8.42
N ILE A 106 -1.95 5.31 8.58
CA ILE A 106 -0.78 4.50 8.23
C ILE A 106 -0.74 3.33 9.22
N ILE A 107 -0.91 2.12 8.71
CA ILE A 107 -0.96 0.92 9.54
C ILE A 107 0.41 0.67 10.17
N PRO A 108 0.47 0.42 11.49
CA PRO A 108 1.72 0.10 12.15
C PRO A 108 2.45 -1.08 11.49
N ALA A 109 3.76 -0.95 11.31
CA ALA A 109 4.58 -1.92 10.59
C ALA A 109 4.60 -3.33 11.21
N ASP A 110 4.29 -3.45 12.49
CA ASP A 110 4.19 -4.73 13.21
C ASP A 110 2.89 -5.50 12.93
N CYS A 111 1.94 -4.90 12.19
CA CYS A 111 0.68 -5.55 11.83
C CYS A 111 0.78 -6.50 10.63
N TYR A 112 1.84 -6.39 9.84
CA TYR A 112 2.03 -7.18 8.61
C TYR A 112 3.52 -7.40 8.31
N LYS A 113 3.82 -8.37 7.47
CA LYS A 113 5.18 -8.62 6.99
C LYS A 113 5.64 -7.49 6.06
N PRO A 114 6.95 -7.14 6.07
CA PRO A 114 7.48 -6.09 5.19
C PRO A 114 7.10 -6.29 3.73
N ILE A 115 6.57 -5.24 3.10
CA ILE A 115 6.19 -5.24 1.68
C ILE A 115 7.42 -4.83 0.86
N ARG A 116 8.26 -5.80 0.55
CA ARG A 116 9.51 -5.60 -0.16
C ARG A 116 9.25 -5.30 -1.63
N GLN A 117 9.89 -4.24 -2.14
CA GLN A 117 9.86 -3.86 -3.55
C GLN A 117 11.24 -4.15 -4.16
N ASP A 118 11.26 -5.05 -5.12
CA ASP A 118 12.48 -5.48 -5.80
C ASP A 118 12.55 -4.94 -7.22
N SER A 119 13.77 -4.72 -7.69
CA SER A 119 14.10 -4.46 -9.09
C SER A 119 14.87 -5.63 -9.68
N VAL A 120 14.67 -5.89 -10.96
CA VAL A 120 15.34 -6.96 -11.69
C VAL A 120 15.69 -6.51 -13.11
N ILE A 121 16.87 -6.92 -13.58
CA ILE A 121 17.26 -6.74 -14.97
C ILE A 121 16.73 -7.94 -15.76
N LEU A 122 15.92 -7.67 -16.77
CA LEU A 122 15.42 -8.69 -17.67
C LEU A 122 16.48 -9.06 -18.73
N ASN A 123 16.36 -10.24 -19.32
CA ASN A 123 17.34 -10.75 -20.31
C ASN A 123 17.68 -9.75 -21.45
N PRO A 124 16.71 -9.02 -22.04
CA PRO A 124 17.05 -8.04 -23.09
C PRO A 124 17.94 -6.89 -22.61
N GLY A 125 17.96 -6.59 -21.32
CA GLY A 125 18.77 -5.53 -20.73
C GLY A 125 20.09 -6.00 -20.11
N LYS A 126 20.35 -7.31 -20.11
CA LYS A 126 21.46 -7.91 -19.34
C LYS A 126 22.84 -7.33 -19.69
N ASP A 127 23.09 -7.10 -20.98
CA ASP A 127 24.39 -6.62 -21.49
C ASP A 127 24.35 -5.12 -21.87
N ASN A 128 23.28 -4.41 -21.45
CA ASN A 128 23.13 -2.99 -21.72
C ASN A 128 23.74 -2.16 -20.57
N LYS A 129 24.82 -1.43 -20.89
CA LYS A 129 25.52 -0.57 -19.91
C LYS A 129 24.58 0.47 -19.27
N ALA A 130 23.66 1.05 -20.04
CA ALA A 130 22.72 2.05 -19.51
C ALA A 130 21.78 1.46 -18.43
N VAL A 131 21.38 0.19 -18.59
CA VAL A 131 20.58 -0.52 -17.57
C VAL A 131 21.39 -0.74 -16.30
N ALA A 132 22.66 -1.17 -16.43
CA ALA A 132 23.55 -1.34 -15.28
C ALA A 132 23.81 0.00 -14.55
N ASP A 133 24.06 1.08 -15.29
CA ASP A 133 24.25 2.43 -14.75
C ASP A 133 22.99 2.94 -14.05
N PHE A 134 21.80 2.69 -14.61
CA PHE A 134 20.51 3.03 -13.98
C PHE A 134 20.31 2.26 -12.66
N MET A 135 20.58 0.96 -12.64
CA MET A 135 20.47 0.17 -11.41
C MET A 135 21.42 0.66 -10.32
N LYS A 136 22.63 1.06 -10.69
CA LYS A 136 23.58 1.68 -9.77
C LYS A 136 23.07 3.04 -9.25
N PHE A 137 22.55 3.86 -10.13
CA PHE A 137 21.94 5.16 -9.78
C PHE A 137 20.78 4.96 -8.79
N MET A 138 19.90 4.01 -9.05
CA MET A 138 18.79 3.65 -8.15
C MET A 138 19.29 3.26 -6.75
N ALA A 139 20.39 2.54 -6.66
CA ALA A 139 20.93 2.04 -5.39
C ALA A 139 21.72 3.08 -4.60
N THR A 140 22.31 4.09 -5.26
CA THR A 140 23.34 4.96 -4.63
C THR A 140 22.99 6.45 -4.62
N SER A 141 22.04 6.89 -5.43
CA SER A 141 21.78 8.33 -5.58
C SER A 141 20.92 8.89 -4.44
N PRO A 142 21.37 9.96 -3.76
CA PRO A 142 20.55 10.68 -2.77
C PRO A 142 19.27 11.28 -3.38
N LYS A 143 19.27 11.60 -4.68
CA LYS A 143 18.08 12.10 -5.38
C LYS A 143 17.00 11.02 -5.45
N VAL A 144 17.39 9.79 -5.75
CA VAL A 144 16.47 8.63 -5.75
C VAL A 144 15.91 8.40 -4.35
N GLN A 145 16.76 8.43 -3.33
CA GLN A 145 16.33 8.28 -1.94
C GLN A 145 15.27 9.32 -1.58
N LYS A 146 15.48 10.58 -1.91
CA LYS A 146 14.48 11.65 -1.66
C LYS A 146 13.15 11.39 -2.35
N VAL A 147 13.17 10.86 -3.57
CA VAL A 147 11.94 10.50 -4.29
C VAL A 147 11.22 9.36 -3.57
N ILE A 148 11.93 8.28 -3.21
CA ILE A 148 11.38 7.14 -2.48
C ILE A 148 10.72 7.61 -1.19
N ASP A 149 11.42 8.39 -0.38
CA ASP A 149 10.92 8.92 0.89
C ASP A 149 9.69 9.82 0.69
N SER A 150 9.67 10.63 -0.38
CA SER A 150 8.57 11.56 -0.67
C SER A 150 7.23 10.86 -0.92
N TYR A 151 7.26 9.62 -1.37
CA TYR A 151 6.06 8.78 -1.55
C TYR A 151 5.76 7.87 -0.37
N GLY A 152 6.45 8.05 0.75
CA GLY A 152 6.20 7.30 1.97
C GLY A 152 6.79 5.89 2.01
N TYR A 153 7.60 5.49 1.04
CA TYR A 153 8.38 4.27 1.13
C TYR A 153 9.50 4.40 2.16
N SER A 154 9.98 3.26 2.66
CA SER A 154 11.24 3.19 3.41
C SER A 154 12.27 2.36 2.66
N THR A 155 13.56 2.58 2.96
CA THR A 155 14.68 1.82 2.37
C THR A 155 15.32 0.88 3.38
N LYS A 156 14.85 0.94 4.63
CA LYS A 156 15.30 0.08 5.75
C LYS A 156 14.11 -0.40 6.55
#